data_11d2977109731ce569a1d4b6a064a469
#
_entry.id   11d2977109731ce569a1d4b6a064a469
#
_cell.length_a   1.000
_cell.length_b   1.000
_cell.length_c   1.000
_cell.angle_alpha   90.00
_cell.angle_beta   90.00
_cell.angle_gamma   90.00
#
_symmetry.space_group_name_H-M   'P 1'
#
loop_
_entity.id
_entity.type
_entity.pdbx_description
1 polymer ?
#
loop_
_entity_poly.entity_id
_entity_poly.type
_entity_poly.pdbx_seq_one_letter_code
_entity_poly.pdbx_strand_id
1 'polypeptide(L)'
;MVTHTVSGNAVGYGYLTLAVMASVLGGGATALQLAGLAPHTALWVGLEQSHAALMLLFVVVPALVCAFGTLWLPVALGRTGLVLSRLNGMALVAMCAAAVFLVASPWLYLATALWCGATLLAVMAILATVFDSRADMQERAAFSPFVWGEMLASAVLLFTVPVLAAVATRGALNGTSFSRTLLDGFAQPVALVTLLVGFGIVFETAAQSVRFSKRAVVTLMGLAAAVCSVVWVKGVFAAGVAGMVQPSLLSTSGSLVLSVATLASVLLAVVWMAGAWRSHIALRVPMLWALGFLVVVCTGWVSQFVQAEGLHSALQFGTLFAVFCGLYLWRGEVCDRWYPKSFAVAQFVSMSAATVLAVPGLPMLCQVASGALFVLSGLCFLVAMGLSLSRNTSMQAVQGQGHTARAQVVSL
;
A
#
# COMPACT_ATOMS: atom_id res chain seq x y z
N MET A 1 1.27 -8.80 29.95
CA MET A 1 1.32 -7.62 29.06
C MET A 1 2.16 -7.85 27.78
N VAL A 2 3.15 -8.74 27.79
CA VAL A 2 4.09 -9.02 26.67
C VAL A 2 3.46 -9.85 25.53
N THR A 3 2.47 -10.69 25.80
CA THR A 3 1.87 -11.61 24.81
C THR A 3 1.00 -10.94 23.75
N HIS A 4 0.36 -9.80 24.06
CA HIS A 4 -0.51 -9.09 23.11
C HIS A 4 0.27 -8.31 22.02
N THR A 5 1.46 -7.80 22.34
CA THR A 5 2.32 -7.08 21.39
C THR A 5 2.93 -8.02 20.34
N VAL A 6 3.28 -9.25 20.74
CA VAL A 6 3.84 -10.25 19.82
C VAL A 6 2.79 -10.70 18.78
N SER A 7 1.54 -10.90 19.21
CA SER A 7 0.43 -11.30 18.33
C SER A 7 0.10 -10.24 17.27
N GLY A 8 0.04 -8.96 17.64
CA GLY A 8 -0.25 -7.87 16.70
C GLY A 8 0.85 -7.71 15.64
N ASN A 9 2.11 -7.82 16.03
CA ASN A 9 3.23 -7.76 15.11
C ASN A 9 3.23 -8.94 14.12
N ALA A 10 2.87 -10.15 14.55
CA ALA A 10 2.80 -11.31 13.67
C ALA A 10 1.75 -11.14 12.56
N VAL A 11 0.58 -10.57 12.87
CA VAL A 11 -0.47 -10.29 11.87
C VAL A 11 -0.01 -9.24 10.87
N GLY A 12 0.61 -8.15 11.32
CA GLY A 12 1.13 -7.11 10.43
C GLY A 12 2.23 -7.63 9.50
N TYR A 13 3.16 -8.44 10.02
CA TYR A 13 4.16 -9.11 9.18
C TYR A 13 3.51 -10.14 8.23
N GLY A 14 2.41 -10.79 8.64
CA GLY A 14 1.63 -11.68 7.78
C GLY A 14 1.09 -10.95 6.53
N TYR A 15 0.54 -9.75 6.69
CA TYR A 15 0.11 -8.92 5.57
C TYR A 15 1.28 -8.50 4.66
N LEU A 16 2.44 -8.13 5.21
CA LEU A 16 3.62 -7.83 4.42
C LEU A 16 4.11 -9.07 3.64
N THR A 17 4.12 -10.23 4.27
CA THR A 17 4.50 -11.50 3.61
C THR A 17 3.55 -11.81 2.47
N LEU A 18 2.22 -11.67 2.68
CA LEU A 18 1.23 -11.86 1.64
C LEU A 18 1.47 -10.90 0.46
N ALA A 19 1.73 -9.62 0.73
CA ALA A 19 2.01 -8.63 -0.30
C ALA A 19 3.29 -8.95 -1.09
N VAL A 20 4.35 -9.39 -0.42
CA VAL A 20 5.59 -9.83 -1.06
C VAL A 20 5.35 -11.06 -1.94
N MET A 21 4.64 -12.06 -1.42
CA MET A 21 4.31 -13.27 -2.19
C MET A 21 3.46 -12.94 -3.43
N ALA A 22 2.44 -12.09 -3.28
CA ALA A 22 1.62 -11.63 -4.39
C ALA A 22 2.45 -10.84 -5.44
N SER A 23 3.39 -9.99 -4.98
CA SER A 23 4.31 -9.26 -5.87
C SER A 23 5.23 -10.19 -6.64
N VAL A 24 5.78 -11.22 -5.98
CA VAL A 24 6.67 -12.21 -6.62
C VAL A 24 5.89 -13.06 -7.62
N LEU A 25 4.71 -13.52 -7.27
CA LEU A 25 3.88 -14.34 -8.17
C LEU A 25 3.39 -13.53 -9.38
N GLY A 26 2.77 -12.37 -9.13
CA GLY A 26 2.22 -11.56 -10.21
C GLY A 26 3.32 -10.83 -11.01
N GLY A 27 4.24 -10.14 -10.33
CA GLY A 27 5.32 -9.41 -10.98
C GLY A 27 6.36 -10.32 -11.64
N GLY A 28 6.70 -11.45 -10.99
CA GLY A 28 7.59 -12.46 -11.54
C GLY A 28 7.00 -13.13 -12.78
N ALA A 29 5.70 -13.43 -12.79
CA ALA A 29 5.01 -13.96 -13.96
C ALA A 29 5.14 -13.03 -15.17
N THR A 30 4.86 -11.75 -14.97
CA THR A 30 4.98 -10.74 -16.03
C THR A 30 6.43 -10.56 -16.49
N ALA A 31 7.40 -10.56 -15.58
CA ALA A 31 8.80 -10.42 -15.93
C ALA A 31 9.30 -11.60 -16.79
N LEU A 32 8.92 -12.84 -16.45
CA LEU A 32 9.28 -14.03 -17.23
C LEU A 32 8.59 -14.07 -18.60
N GLN A 33 7.36 -13.58 -18.68
CA GLN A 33 6.64 -13.43 -19.94
C GLN A 33 7.33 -12.42 -20.87
N LEU A 34 7.69 -11.26 -20.35
CA LEU A 34 8.41 -10.23 -21.11
C LEU A 34 9.79 -10.73 -21.57
N ALA A 35 10.44 -11.59 -20.79
CA ALA A 35 11.70 -12.22 -21.14
C ALA A 35 11.55 -13.37 -22.15
N GLY A 36 10.33 -13.77 -22.53
CA GLY A 36 10.08 -14.93 -23.41
C GLY A 36 10.41 -16.27 -22.75
N LEU A 37 10.50 -16.33 -21.42
CA LEU A 37 10.83 -17.51 -20.62
C LEU A 37 9.62 -18.13 -19.92
N ALA A 38 8.41 -17.62 -20.19
CA ALA A 38 7.19 -18.09 -19.56
C ALA A 38 6.85 -19.53 -19.96
N PRO A 39 6.62 -20.45 -19.00
CA PRO A 39 6.18 -21.80 -19.32
C PRO A 39 4.74 -21.81 -19.86
N HIS A 40 4.44 -22.64 -20.83
CA HIS A 40 3.09 -22.81 -21.42
C HIS A 40 2.22 -23.76 -20.56
N THR A 41 2.09 -23.51 -19.26
CA THR A 41 1.26 -24.31 -18.35
C THR A 41 -0.03 -23.59 -18.00
N ALA A 42 -1.11 -24.33 -17.69
CA ALA A 42 -2.39 -23.74 -17.29
C ALA A 42 -2.28 -22.84 -16.04
N LEU A 43 -1.42 -23.24 -15.09
CA LEU A 43 -1.14 -22.44 -13.90
C LEU A 43 -0.51 -21.09 -14.26
N TRP A 44 0.41 -21.09 -15.22
CA TRP A 44 1.11 -19.89 -15.66
C TRP A 44 0.16 -18.90 -16.35
N VAL A 45 -0.67 -19.42 -17.26
CA VAL A 45 -1.71 -18.62 -17.92
C VAL A 45 -2.67 -18.02 -16.88
N GLY A 46 -3.03 -18.80 -15.85
CA GLY A 46 -3.86 -18.30 -14.74
C GLY A 46 -3.19 -17.17 -13.97
N LEU A 47 -1.90 -17.28 -13.66
CA LEU A 47 -1.12 -16.23 -12.96
C LEU A 47 -1.04 -14.94 -13.79
N GLU A 48 -0.78 -15.06 -15.09
CA GLU A 48 -0.75 -13.92 -16.02
C GLU A 48 -2.09 -13.20 -16.07
N GLN A 49 -3.18 -13.94 -16.18
CA GLN A 49 -4.53 -13.39 -16.19
C GLN A 49 -4.90 -12.74 -14.86
N SER A 50 -4.34 -13.22 -13.75
CA SER A 50 -4.58 -12.71 -12.39
C SER A 50 -3.62 -11.60 -11.98
N HIS A 51 -2.63 -11.25 -12.80
CA HIS A 51 -1.59 -10.26 -12.46
C HIS A 51 -2.18 -8.95 -11.91
N ALA A 52 -3.09 -8.34 -12.65
CA ALA A 52 -3.69 -7.06 -12.25
C ALA A 52 -4.43 -7.17 -10.91
N ALA A 53 -5.18 -8.26 -10.69
CA ALA A 53 -5.89 -8.52 -9.45
C ALA A 53 -4.92 -8.78 -8.29
N LEU A 54 -3.85 -9.56 -8.52
CA LEU A 54 -2.81 -9.80 -7.51
C LEU A 54 -2.14 -8.49 -7.07
N MET A 55 -1.72 -7.67 -8.03
CA MET A 55 -1.07 -6.39 -7.71
C MET A 55 -2.02 -5.45 -6.98
N LEU A 56 -3.24 -5.27 -7.49
CA LEU A 56 -4.19 -4.32 -6.97
C LEU A 56 -4.72 -4.72 -5.59
N LEU A 57 -5.19 -5.95 -5.45
CA LEU A 57 -5.91 -6.40 -4.26
C LEU A 57 -4.97 -6.96 -3.17
N PHE A 58 -3.90 -7.66 -3.56
CA PHE A 58 -3.06 -8.39 -2.62
C PHE A 58 -1.68 -7.76 -2.37
N VAL A 59 -1.32 -6.69 -3.09
CA VAL A 59 -0.12 -5.91 -2.79
C VAL A 59 -0.49 -4.59 -2.14
N VAL A 60 -1.28 -3.75 -2.81
CA VAL A 60 -1.53 -2.37 -2.39
C VAL A 60 -2.23 -2.32 -1.03
N VAL A 61 -3.42 -2.92 -0.92
CA VAL A 61 -4.24 -2.85 0.29
C VAL A 61 -3.58 -3.58 1.47
N PRO A 62 -3.06 -4.82 1.32
CA PRO A 62 -2.36 -5.49 2.42
C PRO A 62 -1.12 -4.75 2.89
N ALA A 63 -0.30 -4.19 1.99
CA ALA A 63 0.94 -3.52 2.39
C ALA A 63 0.69 -2.14 3.01
N LEU A 64 -0.09 -1.28 2.33
CA LEU A 64 -0.27 0.10 2.78
C LEU A 64 -1.27 0.22 3.93
N VAL A 65 -2.44 -0.42 3.84
CA VAL A 65 -3.50 -0.25 4.85
C VAL A 65 -3.40 -1.31 5.94
N CYS A 66 -3.43 -2.61 5.58
CA CYS A 66 -3.52 -3.64 6.60
C CYS A 66 -2.24 -3.78 7.41
N ALA A 67 -1.06 -3.77 6.77
CA ALA A 67 0.21 -3.95 7.46
C ALA A 67 0.59 -2.71 8.27
N PHE A 68 0.59 -1.51 7.68
CA PHE A 68 0.91 -0.28 8.42
C PHE A 68 -0.16 0.08 9.44
N GLY A 69 -1.44 -0.15 9.13
CA GLY A 69 -2.53 -0.03 10.08
C GLY A 69 -2.39 -0.97 11.28
N THR A 70 -1.74 -2.13 11.12
CA THR A 70 -1.49 -3.07 12.21
C THR A 70 -0.19 -2.80 12.96
N LEU A 71 0.89 -2.47 12.25
CA LEU A 71 2.25 -2.34 12.81
C LEU A 71 2.55 -0.94 13.32
N TRP A 72 2.15 0.07 12.60
CA TRP A 72 2.57 1.44 12.86
C TRP A 72 1.47 2.32 13.47
N LEU A 73 0.23 2.21 12.98
CA LEU A 73 -0.87 3.04 13.46
C LEU A 73 -1.09 2.97 14.99
N PRO A 74 -1.10 1.78 15.65
CA PRO A 74 -1.24 1.74 17.11
C PRO A 74 -0.13 2.51 17.82
N VAL A 75 1.12 2.36 17.35
CA VAL A 75 2.28 3.07 17.93
C VAL A 75 2.13 4.58 17.74
N ALA A 76 1.70 5.04 16.56
CA ALA A 76 1.44 6.45 16.28
C ALA A 76 0.30 7.04 17.14
N LEU A 77 -0.60 6.19 17.64
CA LEU A 77 -1.68 6.55 18.57
C LEU A 77 -1.32 6.31 20.04
N GLY A 78 -0.05 5.96 20.35
CA GLY A 78 0.39 5.66 21.72
C GLY A 78 -0.20 4.38 22.31
N ARG A 79 -0.60 3.42 21.45
CA ARG A 79 -1.23 2.15 21.86
C ARG A 79 -0.31 0.96 21.61
N THR A 80 -0.58 -0.13 22.33
CA THR A 80 0.16 -1.39 22.19
C THR A 80 -0.34 -2.29 21.06
N GLY A 81 -1.49 -2.00 20.47
CA GLY A 81 -2.08 -2.79 19.38
C GLY A 81 -3.48 -2.31 18.99
N LEU A 82 -4.09 -2.96 17.99
CA LEU A 82 -5.44 -2.68 17.56
C LEU A 82 -6.48 -3.15 18.59
N VAL A 83 -7.54 -2.38 18.77
CA VAL A 83 -8.66 -2.70 19.68
C VAL A 83 -9.31 -4.03 19.29
N LEU A 84 -9.54 -4.27 18.01
CA LEU A 84 -10.13 -5.50 17.47
C LEU A 84 -9.06 -6.42 16.86
N SER A 85 -8.01 -6.75 17.62
CA SER A 85 -6.87 -7.53 17.12
C SER A 85 -7.24 -8.92 16.61
N ARG A 86 -8.23 -9.61 17.25
CA ARG A 86 -8.74 -10.92 16.80
C ARG A 86 -9.42 -10.82 15.44
N LEU A 87 -10.22 -9.76 15.24
CA LEU A 87 -10.91 -9.52 13.98
C LEU A 87 -9.90 -9.29 12.84
N ASN A 88 -8.84 -8.55 13.12
CA ASN A 88 -7.74 -8.32 12.18
C ASN A 88 -6.96 -9.60 11.85
N GLY A 89 -6.79 -10.50 12.82
CA GLY A 89 -6.22 -11.83 12.58
C GLY A 89 -7.10 -12.70 11.66
N MET A 90 -8.42 -12.69 11.86
CA MET A 90 -9.38 -13.37 10.97
C MET A 90 -9.35 -12.77 9.57
N ALA A 91 -9.22 -11.45 9.46
CA ALA A 91 -9.09 -10.75 8.18
C ALA A 91 -7.86 -11.23 7.40
N LEU A 92 -6.70 -11.38 8.03
CA LEU A 92 -5.50 -11.92 7.39
C LEU A 92 -5.73 -13.34 6.86
N VAL A 93 -6.31 -14.24 7.66
CA VAL A 93 -6.59 -15.62 7.23
C VAL A 93 -7.54 -15.65 6.03
N ALA A 94 -8.62 -14.87 6.07
CA ALA A 94 -9.56 -14.77 4.97
C ALA A 94 -8.91 -14.18 3.70
N MET A 95 -8.01 -13.20 3.85
CA MET A 95 -7.28 -12.60 2.73
C MET A 95 -6.28 -13.59 2.11
N CYS A 96 -5.59 -14.40 2.92
CA CYS A 96 -4.74 -15.49 2.41
C CYS A 96 -5.56 -16.53 1.63
N ALA A 97 -6.72 -16.93 2.16
CA ALA A 97 -7.63 -17.84 1.47
C ALA A 97 -8.11 -17.24 0.13
N ALA A 98 -8.47 -15.94 0.11
CA ALA A 98 -8.84 -15.24 -1.10
C ALA A 98 -7.74 -15.26 -2.16
N ALA A 99 -6.46 -15.07 -1.76
CA ALA A 99 -5.32 -15.15 -2.68
C ALA A 99 -5.17 -16.54 -3.30
N VAL A 100 -5.33 -17.59 -2.50
CA VAL A 100 -5.28 -18.98 -2.99
C VAL A 100 -6.40 -19.25 -4.00
N PHE A 101 -7.65 -18.85 -3.70
CA PHE A 101 -8.77 -19.02 -4.63
C PHE A 101 -8.62 -18.20 -5.90
N LEU A 102 -7.98 -17.03 -5.84
CA LEU A 102 -7.71 -16.22 -7.03
C LEU A 102 -6.77 -16.94 -8.00
N VAL A 103 -5.70 -17.54 -7.48
CA VAL A 103 -4.70 -18.25 -8.31
C VAL A 103 -5.23 -19.61 -8.81
N ALA A 104 -6.04 -20.30 -7.99
CA ALA A 104 -6.56 -21.63 -8.29
C ALA A 104 -7.73 -21.63 -9.30
N SER A 105 -8.18 -20.45 -9.85
CA SER A 105 -9.30 -20.31 -10.82
C SER A 105 -10.04 -21.64 -11.14
N PRO A 106 -11.35 -21.72 -11.01
CA PRO A 106 -12.41 -20.82 -11.49
C PRO A 106 -13.15 -20.03 -10.38
N TRP A 107 -12.58 -19.91 -9.21
CA TRP A 107 -13.26 -19.40 -8.00
C TRP A 107 -13.14 -17.86 -7.81
N LEU A 108 -13.07 -17.11 -8.91
CA LEU A 108 -12.81 -15.68 -8.90
C LEU A 108 -13.85 -14.88 -8.09
N TYR A 109 -15.12 -15.25 -8.16
CA TYR A 109 -16.17 -14.60 -7.35
C TYR A 109 -16.00 -14.87 -5.86
N LEU A 110 -15.64 -16.12 -5.49
CA LEU A 110 -15.38 -16.48 -4.11
C LEU A 110 -14.13 -15.78 -3.59
N ALA A 111 -13.06 -15.72 -4.39
CA ALA A 111 -11.85 -14.96 -4.06
C ALA A 111 -12.17 -13.48 -3.79
N THR A 112 -12.98 -12.86 -4.66
CA THR A 112 -13.40 -11.46 -4.50
C THR A 112 -14.27 -11.28 -3.25
N ALA A 113 -15.22 -12.15 -2.99
CA ALA A 113 -16.07 -12.08 -1.80
C ALA A 113 -15.27 -12.21 -0.50
N LEU A 114 -14.34 -13.18 -0.44
CA LEU A 114 -13.45 -13.35 0.71
C LEU A 114 -12.54 -12.14 0.90
N TRP A 115 -11.97 -11.61 -0.19
CA TRP A 115 -11.14 -10.41 -0.13
C TRP A 115 -11.93 -9.20 0.37
N CYS A 116 -13.16 -9.00 -0.10
CA CYS A 116 -14.04 -7.92 0.35
C CYS A 116 -14.32 -8.06 1.86
N GLY A 117 -14.72 -9.25 2.32
CA GLY A 117 -14.94 -9.52 3.73
C GLY A 117 -13.70 -9.28 4.58
N ALA A 118 -12.56 -9.80 4.15
CA ALA A 118 -11.27 -9.62 4.83
C ALA A 118 -10.88 -8.13 4.94
N THR A 119 -11.00 -7.38 3.84
CA THR A 119 -10.68 -5.95 3.82
C THR A 119 -11.60 -5.17 4.75
N LEU A 120 -12.91 -5.44 4.76
CA LEU A 120 -13.85 -4.80 5.67
C LEU A 120 -13.52 -5.08 7.13
N LEU A 121 -13.19 -6.33 7.49
CA LEU A 121 -12.78 -6.67 8.85
C LEU A 121 -11.49 -5.93 9.28
N ALA A 122 -10.50 -5.83 8.39
CA ALA A 122 -9.25 -5.11 8.66
C ALA A 122 -9.49 -3.61 8.85
N VAL A 123 -10.19 -2.96 7.92
CA VAL A 123 -10.45 -1.50 8.02
C VAL A 123 -11.37 -1.15 9.20
N MET A 124 -12.30 -2.03 9.57
CA MET A 124 -13.09 -1.85 10.79
C MET A 124 -12.21 -1.90 12.05
N ALA A 125 -11.24 -2.82 12.12
CA ALA A 125 -10.30 -2.88 13.23
C ALA A 125 -9.41 -1.62 13.33
N ILE A 126 -8.96 -1.09 12.19
CA ILE A 126 -8.19 0.15 12.09
C ILE A 126 -9.04 1.34 12.55
N LEU A 127 -10.22 1.53 11.96
CA LEU A 127 -11.12 2.64 12.30
C LEU A 127 -11.56 2.58 13.77
N ALA A 128 -11.93 1.40 14.27
CA ALA A 128 -12.29 1.23 15.68
C ALA A 128 -11.14 1.70 16.60
N THR A 129 -9.88 1.39 16.26
CA THR A 129 -8.72 1.82 17.04
C THR A 129 -8.51 3.32 17.00
N VAL A 130 -8.67 3.97 15.82
CA VAL A 130 -8.61 5.42 15.68
C VAL A 130 -9.74 6.09 16.47
N PHE A 131 -10.95 5.55 16.40
CA PHE A 131 -12.11 6.12 17.10
C PHE A 131 -12.05 5.94 18.62
N ASP A 132 -11.55 4.81 19.09
CA ASP A 132 -11.38 4.54 20.51
C ASP A 132 -10.26 5.42 21.13
N SER A 133 -9.25 5.81 20.36
CA SER A 133 -8.21 6.74 20.81
C SER A 133 -8.69 8.21 20.92
N ARG A 134 -9.96 8.50 20.56
CA ARG A 134 -10.57 9.84 20.55
C ARG A 134 -11.18 10.28 21.87
N ALA A 135 -10.94 9.59 22.98
CA ALA A 135 -11.53 9.95 24.26
C ALA A 135 -11.30 11.43 24.63
N ASP A 136 -10.19 12.04 24.16
CA ASP A 136 -9.91 13.48 24.34
C ASP A 136 -9.94 14.26 23.00
N MET A 137 -10.94 15.13 22.87
CA MET A 137 -11.15 15.97 21.67
C MET A 137 -9.99 16.92 21.35
N GLN A 138 -9.19 17.31 22.32
CA GLN A 138 -8.02 18.19 22.14
C GLN A 138 -6.86 17.48 21.44
N GLU A 139 -6.75 16.15 21.55
CA GLU A 139 -5.67 15.38 20.94
C GLU A 139 -5.88 15.13 19.44
N ARG A 140 -7.08 15.32 18.90
CA ARG A 140 -7.35 15.08 17.45
C ARG A 140 -6.56 16.02 16.54
N ALA A 141 -6.31 17.25 16.97
CA ALA A 141 -5.45 18.18 16.23
C ALA A 141 -3.99 17.70 16.20
N ALA A 142 -3.64 16.75 17.07
CA ALA A 142 -2.31 16.17 17.17
C ALA A 142 -2.06 14.96 16.25
N PHE A 143 -3.07 14.34 15.65
CA PHE A 143 -2.86 13.22 14.76
C PHE A 143 -1.90 13.55 13.63
N SER A 144 -0.95 12.64 13.40
CA SER A 144 0.06 12.80 12.36
C SER A 144 -0.56 12.67 10.95
N PRO A 145 0.11 13.16 9.89
CA PRO A 145 -0.36 12.99 8.52
C PRO A 145 -0.55 11.52 8.14
N PHE A 146 0.28 10.61 8.65
CA PHE A 146 0.16 9.19 8.45
C PHE A 146 -1.17 8.64 9.04
N VAL A 147 -1.49 9.00 10.28
CA VAL A 147 -2.75 8.57 10.93
C VAL A 147 -3.98 9.03 10.15
N TRP A 148 -3.95 10.28 9.65
CA TRP A 148 -5.01 10.80 8.78
C TRP A 148 -5.09 10.04 7.46
N GLY A 149 -3.94 9.72 6.84
CA GLY A 149 -3.89 8.92 5.61
C GLY A 149 -4.54 7.54 5.77
N GLU A 150 -4.17 6.82 6.83
CA GLU A 150 -4.73 5.51 7.17
C GLU A 150 -6.23 5.57 7.46
N MET A 151 -6.67 6.57 8.24
CA MET A 151 -8.08 6.74 8.57
C MET A 151 -8.91 7.03 7.31
N LEU A 152 -8.46 7.95 6.46
CA LEU A 152 -9.17 8.30 5.22
C LEU A 152 -9.17 7.16 4.22
N ALA A 153 -8.05 6.46 4.04
CA ALA A 153 -7.95 5.28 3.18
C ALA A 153 -8.89 4.15 3.65
N SER A 154 -8.90 3.89 4.96
CA SER A 154 -9.82 2.93 5.56
C SER A 154 -11.30 3.33 5.36
N ALA A 155 -11.63 4.61 5.45
CA ALA A 155 -12.97 5.11 5.17
C ALA A 155 -13.34 4.93 3.69
N VAL A 156 -12.43 5.24 2.74
CA VAL A 156 -12.64 5.00 1.30
C VAL A 156 -12.95 3.52 1.05
N LEU A 157 -12.17 2.61 1.62
CA LEU A 157 -12.40 1.16 1.47
C LEU A 157 -13.73 0.73 2.11
N LEU A 158 -14.09 1.27 3.27
CA LEU A 158 -15.36 0.97 3.92
C LEU A 158 -16.57 1.33 3.04
N PHE A 159 -16.49 2.39 2.25
CA PHE A 159 -17.55 2.80 1.31
C PHE A 159 -17.50 2.05 -0.03
N THR A 160 -16.33 1.76 -0.55
CA THR A 160 -16.19 1.23 -1.92
C THR A 160 -16.21 -0.30 -1.98
N VAL A 161 -15.67 -0.99 -0.96
CA VAL A 161 -15.61 -2.45 -0.93
C VAL A 161 -17.01 -3.12 -0.89
N PRO A 162 -18.00 -2.63 -0.12
CA PRO A 162 -19.36 -3.20 -0.18
C PRO A 162 -20.01 -3.08 -1.56
N VAL A 163 -19.72 -2.00 -2.29
CA VAL A 163 -20.21 -1.80 -3.65
C VAL A 163 -19.57 -2.83 -4.60
N LEU A 164 -18.26 -3.05 -4.49
CA LEU A 164 -17.58 -4.11 -5.24
C LEU A 164 -18.16 -5.49 -4.93
N ALA A 165 -18.39 -5.79 -3.65
CA ALA A 165 -18.99 -7.05 -3.21
C ALA A 165 -20.41 -7.24 -3.79
N ALA A 166 -21.25 -6.20 -3.78
CA ALA A 166 -22.58 -6.25 -4.34
C ALA A 166 -22.58 -6.52 -5.85
N VAL A 167 -21.71 -5.84 -6.61
CA VAL A 167 -21.59 -6.04 -8.06
C VAL A 167 -21.05 -7.43 -8.38
N ALA A 168 -20.04 -7.90 -7.65
CA ALA A 168 -19.49 -9.25 -7.82
C ALA A 168 -20.56 -10.33 -7.52
N THR A 169 -21.30 -10.19 -6.43
CA THR A 169 -22.40 -11.12 -6.07
C THR A 169 -23.48 -11.16 -7.13
N ARG A 170 -23.91 -10.00 -7.64
CA ARG A 170 -24.88 -9.92 -8.72
C ARG A 170 -24.37 -10.61 -10.00
N GLY A 171 -23.11 -10.40 -10.36
CA GLY A 171 -22.49 -11.06 -11.49
C GLY A 171 -22.49 -12.59 -11.35
N ALA A 172 -22.15 -13.10 -10.15
CA ALA A 172 -22.17 -14.52 -9.84
C ALA A 172 -23.58 -15.13 -9.96
N LEU A 173 -24.61 -14.43 -9.43
CA LEU A 173 -26.00 -14.89 -9.48
C LEU A 173 -26.58 -14.89 -10.91
N ASN A 174 -26.17 -13.96 -11.75
CA ASN A 174 -26.62 -13.86 -13.14
C ASN A 174 -25.81 -14.73 -14.10
N GLY A 175 -24.82 -15.51 -13.63
CA GLY A 175 -23.99 -16.35 -14.46
C GLY A 175 -23.14 -15.57 -15.48
N THR A 176 -22.92 -14.27 -15.24
CA THR A 176 -22.10 -13.43 -16.12
C THR A 176 -20.62 -13.73 -15.86
N SER A 177 -19.78 -13.71 -16.92
CA SER A 177 -18.34 -13.80 -16.74
C SER A 177 -17.84 -12.62 -15.86
N PHE A 178 -16.91 -12.89 -14.95
CA PHE A 178 -16.28 -11.84 -14.13
C PHE A 178 -15.59 -10.84 -15.08
N SER A 179 -16.13 -9.63 -15.11
CA SER A 179 -15.64 -8.61 -16.02
C SER A 179 -14.34 -8.01 -15.52
N ARG A 180 -13.29 -8.02 -16.36
CA ARG A 180 -12.08 -7.20 -16.15
C ARG A 180 -12.44 -5.74 -15.87
N THR A 181 -13.46 -5.23 -16.55
CA THR A 181 -13.98 -3.86 -16.38
C THR A 181 -14.35 -3.54 -14.93
N LEU A 182 -14.78 -4.54 -14.13
CA LEU A 182 -15.06 -4.34 -12.72
C LEU A 182 -13.79 -4.12 -11.90
N LEU A 183 -12.74 -4.92 -12.14
CA LEU A 183 -11.43 -4.74 -11.49
C LEU A 183 -10.77 -3.44 -11.94
N ASP A 184 -10.82 -3.12 -13.23
CA ASP A 184 -10.29 -1.87 -13.76
C ASP A 184 -11.01 -0.66 -13.15
N GLY A 185 -12.33 -0.75 -12.97
CA GLY A 185 -13.10 0.27 -12.27
C GLY A 185 -12.72 0.40 -10.79
N PHE A 186 -12.40 -0.71 -10.12
CA PHE A 186 -11.98 -0.70 -8.71
C PHE A 186 -10.52 -0.26 -8.52
N ALA A 187 -9.71 -0.26 -9.58
CA ALA A 187 -8.35 0.29 -9.53
C ALA A 187 -8.32 1.76 -9.08
N GLN A 188 -9.38 2.52 -9.35
CA GLN A 188 -9.46 3.94 -8.99
C GLN A 188 -9.56 4.19 -7.48
N PRO A 189 -10.48 3.55 -6.72
CA PRO A 189 -10.46 3.62 -5.26
C PRO A 189 -9.13 3.16 -4.65
N VAL A 190 -8.53 2.09 -5.19
CA VAL A 190 -7.23 1.60 -4.69
C VAL A 190 -6.10 2.58 -5.00
N ALA A 191 -6.09 3.23 -6.16
CA ALA A 191 -5.15 4.30 -6.47
C ALA A 191 -5.31 5.49 -5.50
N LEU A 192 -6.54 5.84 -5.13
CA LEU A 192 -6.80 6.85 -4.12
C LEU A 192 -6.28 6.44 -2.74
N VAL A 193 -6.45 5.18 -2.35
CA VAL A 193 -5.87 4.64 -1.10
C VAL A 193 -4.35 4.79 -1.10
N THR A 194 -3.69 4.40 -2.20
CA THR A 194 -2.23 4.59 -2.36
C THR A 194 -1.83 6.05 -2.17
N LEU A 195 -2.60 6.95 -2.73
CA LEU A 195 -2.36 8.38 -2.66
C LEU A 195 -2.48 8.88 -1.22
N LEU A 196 -3.56 8.54 -0.53
CA LEU A 196 -3.83 8.99 0.83
C LEU A 196 -2.77 8.49 1.82
N VAL A 197 -2.48 7.19 1.81
CA VAL A 197 -1.47 6.60 2.69
C VAL A 197 -0.08 7.03 2.27
N GLY A 198 0.22 7.05 0.96
CA GLY A 198 1.51 7.46 0.43
C GLY A 198 1.88 8.90 0.80
N PHE A 199 0.98 9.87 0.58
CA PHE A 199 1.23 11.23 1.05
C PHE A 199 1.26 11.32 2.58
N GLY A 200 0.44 10.56 3.30
CA GLY A 200 0.51 10.46 4.76
C GLY A 200 1.93 10.10 5.22
N ILE A 201 2.52 9.06 4.62
CA ILE A 201 3.90 8.60 4.91
C ILE A 201 4.94 9.65 4.49
N VAL A 202 4.79 10.25 3.30
CA VAL A 202 5.73 11.27 2.79
C VAL A 202 5.76 12.50 3.68
N PHE A 203 4.62 12.99 4.13
CA PHE A 203 4.55 14.11 5.06
C PHE A 203 5.07 13.74 6.46
N GLU A 204 4.83 12.51 6.92
CA GLU A 204 5.39 12.00 8.18
C GLU A 204 6.92 11.94 8.13
N THR A 205 7.48 11.42 7.03
CA THR A 205 8.95 11.37 6.80
C THR A 205 9.57 12.76 6.81
N ALA A 206 8.85 13.76 6.31
CA ALA A 206 9.29 15.13 6.21
C ALA A 206 9.04 15.96 7.49
N ALA A 207 8.20 15.48 8.41
CA ALA A 207 7.70 16.26 9.56
C ALA A 207 8.79 16.84 10.46
N GLN A 208 9.95 16.19 10.54
CA GLN A 208 11.10 16.66 11.32
C GLN A 208 11.94 17.73 10.61
N SER A 209 11.89 17.78 9.28
CA SER A 209 12.79 18.60 8.46
C SER A 209 12.05 19.69 7.66
N VAL A 210 10.79 19.47 7.33
CA VAL A 210 9.99 20.32 6.44
C VAL A 210 8.84 20.96 7.20
N ARG A 211 8.69 22.28 7.08
CA ARG A 211 7.57 23.00 7.69
C ARG A 211 6.41 23.12 6.71
N PHE A 212 5.29 22.51 7.02
CA PHE A 212 4.07 22.56 6.21
C PHE A 212 2.82 22.78 7.07
N SER A 213 1.75 23.26 6.45
CA SER A 213 0.45 23.39 7.09
C SER A 213 -0.25 22.03 7.16
N LYS A 214 -0.24 21.41 8.33
CA LYS A 214 -0.94 20.14 8.57
C LYS A 214 -2.43 20.22 8.23
N ARG A 215 -3.08 21.37 8.55
CA ARG A 215 -4.49 21.58 8.23
C ARG A 215 -4.73 21.52 6.72
N ALA A 216 -3.88 22.18 5.92
CA ALA A 216 -4.00 22.15 4.46
C ALA A 216 -3.84 20.73 3.92
N VAL A 217 -2.84 19.98 4.40
CA VAL A 217 -2.61 18.58 4.00
C VAL A 217 -3.85 17.73 4.29
N VAL A 218 -4.34 17.75 5.52
CA VAL A 218 -5.51 16.95 5.95
C VAL A 218 -6.77 17.35 5.19
N THR A 219 -7.00 18.65 4.95
CA THR A 219 -8.16 19.11 4.20
C THR A 219 -8.11 18.65 2.74
N LEU A 220 -6.95 18.74 2.07
CA LEU A 220 -6.80 18.27 0.70
C LEU A 220 -7.01 16.76 0.58
N MET A 221 -6.42 15.97 1.50
CA MET A 221 -6.62 14.52 1.54
C MET A 221 -8.10 14.17 1.81
N GLY A 222 -8.75 14.85 2.76
CA GLY A 222 -10.16 14.64 3.09
C GLY A 222 -11.11 14.98 1.96
N LEU A 223 -10.88 16.09 1.25
CA LEU A 223 -11.66 16.48 0.07
C LEU A 223 -11.49 15.45 -1.06
N ALA A 224 -10.25 15.03 -1.34
CA ALA A 224 -10.00 14.00 -2.35
C ALA A 224 -10.72 12.69 -1.99
N ALA A 225 -10.61 12.23 -0.74
CA ALA A 225 -11.27 11.03 -0.28
C ALA A 225 -12.80 11.10 -0.42
N ALA A 226 -13.41 12.20 0.02
CA ALA A 226 -14.86 12.38 -0.03
C ALA A 226 -15.38 12.47 -1.46
N VAL A 227 -14.82 13.37 -2.28
CA VAL A 227 -15.28 13.61 -3.65
C VAL A 227 -15.09 12.36 -4.51
N CYS A 228 -13.89 11.76 -4.48
CA CYS A 228 -13.62 10.57 -5.29
C CYS A 228 -14.51 9.40 -4.90
N SER A 229 -14.73 9.16 -3.61
CA SER A 229 -15.61 8.06 -3.14
C SER A 229 -17.05 8.27 -3.61
N VAL A 230 -17.60 9.48 -3.46
CA VAL A 230 -18.98 9.79 -3.88
C VAL A 230 -19.13 9.66 -5.40
N VAL A 231 -18.20 10.22 -6.18
CA VAL A 231 -18.25 10.16 -7.64
C VAL A 231 -18.14 8.72 -8.13
N TRP A 232 -17.23 7.92 -7.55
CA TRP A 232 -17.05 6.52 -7.92
C TRP A 232 -18.29 5.70 -7.60
N VAL A 233 -18.79 5.78 -6.37
CA VAL A 233 -20.01 5.04 -5.94
C VAL A 233 -21.21 5.41 -6.82
N LYS A 234 -21.43 6.70 -7.06
CA LYS A 234 -22.48 7.18 -7.96
C LYS A 234 -22.34 6.61 -9.37
N GLY A 235 -21.12 6.58 -9.92
CA GLY A 235 -20.84 6.03 -11.25
C GLY A 235 -21.15 4.55 -11.35
N VAL A 236 -20.76 3.75 -10.35
CA VAL A 236 -21.04 2.32 -10.31
C VAL A 236 -22.53 2.04 -10.16
N PHE A 237 -23.24 2.77 -9.30
CA PHE A 237 -24.70 2.64 -9.17
C PHE A 237 -25.43 3.03 -10.46
N ALA A 238 -25.06 4.14 -11.10
CA ALA A 238 -25.66 4.57 -12.36
C ALA A 238 -25.46 3.51 -13.47
N ALA A 239 -24.28 2.94 -13.56
CA ALA A 239 -23.97 1.86 -14.51
C ALA A 239 -24.73 0.57 -14.21
N GLY A 240 -24.97 0.25 -12.93
CA GLY A 240 -25.64 -0.99 -12.49
C GLY A 240 -27.16 -0.95 -12.56
N VAL A 241 -27.80 0.22 -12.34
CA VAL A 241 -29.26 0.39 -12.35
C VAL A 241 -29.82 0.27 -13.78
N ALA A 242 -29.05 0.62 -14.80
CA ALA A 242 -29.47 0.49 -16.20
C ALA A 242 -29.54 -0.95 -16.73
N GLY A 243 -29.34 -1.96 -15.87
CA GLY A 243 -29.46 -3.40 -16.24
C GLY A 243 -28.30 -3.93 -17.09
N MET A 244 -27.52 -3.07 -17.68
CA MET A 244 -26.25 -3.35 -18.37
C MET A 244 -25.20 -2.41 -17.81
N VAL A 245 -24.05 -2.95 -17.43
CA VAL A 245 -22.88 -2.12 -17.07
C VAL A 245 -22.53 -1.32 -18.32
N GLN A 246 -22.91 -0.04 -18.34
CA GLN A 246 -22.52 0.84 -19.43
C GLN A 246 -21.05 1.26 -19.23
N PRO A 247 -20.13 0.79 -20.07
CA PRO A 247 -18.70 1.10 -19.93
C PRO A 247 -18.42 2.62 -19.96
N SER A 248 -19.25 3.38 -20.70
CA SER A 248 -19.15 4.83 -20.82
C SER A 248 -19.39 5.58 -19.51
N LEU A 249 -20.35 5.16 -18.67
CA LEU A 249 -20.60 5.80 -17.37
C LEU A 249 -19.52 5.49 -16.35
N LEU A 250 -19.00 4.25 -16.34
CA LEU A 250 -17.86 3.88 -15.52
C LEU A 250 -16.58 4.63 -15.96
N SER A 251 -16.34 4.79 -17.25
CA SER A 251 -15.20 5.53 -17.76
C SER A 251 -15.28 7.03 -17.43
N THR A 252 -16.48 7.64 -17.51
CA THR A 252 -16.68 9.06 -17.19
C THR A 252 -16.48 9.32 -15.68
N SER A 253 -17.11 8.51 -14.83
CA SER A 253 -16.92 8.64 -13.38
C SER A 253 -15.46 8.36 -12.99
N GLY A 254 -14.84 7.41 -13.65
CA GLY A 254 -13.44 7.07 -13.45
C GLY A 254 -12.48 8.18 -13.84
N SER A 255 -12.70 8.82 -14.96
CA SER A 255 -11.88 9.96 -15.38
C SER A 255 -12.02 11.14 -14.43
N LEU A 256 -13.21 11.39 -13.87
CA LEU A 256 -13.43 12.41 -12.84
C LEU A 256 -12.73 12.09 -11.53
N VAL A 257 -12.82 10.84 -11.05
CA VAL A 257 -12.09 10.39 -9.85
C VAL A 257 -10.59 10.59 -10.03
N LEU A 258 -10.07 10.17 -11.19
CA LEU A 258 -8.66 10.30 -11.50
C LEU A 258 -8.22 11.76 -11.59
N SER A 259 -9.03 12.62 -12.19
CA SER A 259 -8.74 14.07 -12.31
C SER A 259 -8.71 14.76 -10.94
N VAL A 260 -9.67 14.43 -10.06
CA VAL A 260 -9.71 14.97 -8.69
C VAL A 260 -8.54 14.46 -7.87
N ALA A 261 -8.24 13.18 -7.95
CA ALA A 261 -7.08 12.58 -7.26
C ALA A 261 -5.76 13.20 -7.74
N THR A 262 -5.63 13.42 -9.05
CA THR A 262 -4.47 14.09 -9.66
C THR A 262 -4.32 15.53 -9.15
N LEU A 263 -5.39 16.32 -9.17
CA LEU A 263 -5.36 17.69 -8.67
C LEU A 263 -4.98 17.75 -7.18
N ALA A 264 -5.57 16.89 -6.36
CA ALA A 264 -5.22 16.80 -4.95
C ALA A 264 -3.75 16.45 -4.75
N SER A 265 -3.21 15.53 -5.54
CA SER A 265 -1.81 15.12 -5.49
C SER A 265 -0.88 16.25 -5.90
N VAL A 266 -1.21 17.00 -6.96
CA VAL A 266 -0.45 18.20 -7.38
C VAL A 266 -0.38 19.19 -6.22
N LEU A 267 -1.52 19.52 -5.63
CA LEU A 267 -1.60 20.47 -4.53
C LEU A 267 -0.82 19.99 -3.30
N LEU A 268 -0.90 18.70 -2.96
CA LEU A 268 -0.13 18.11 -1.87
C LEU A 268 1.38 18.17 -2.14
N ALA A 269 1.82 17.85 -3.36
CA ALA A 269 3.22 17.97 -3.75
C ALA A 269 3.71 19.42 -3.72
N VAL A 270 2.88 20.39 -4.15
CA VAL A 270 3.19 21.83 -4.06
C VAL A 270 3.35 22.26 -2.60
N VAL A 271 2.45 21.83 -1.70
CA VAL A 271 2.57 22.11 -0.25
C VAL A 271 3.86 21.52 0.30
N TRP A 272 4.22 20.29 -0.09
CA TRP A 272 5.46 19.66 0.33
C TRP A 272 6.70 20.41 -0.21
N MET A 273 6.75 20.74 -1.51
CA MET A 273 7.85 21.46 -2.13
C MET A 273 8.02 22.88 -1.56
N ALA A 274 6.92 23.58 -1.33
CA ALA A 274 6.96 24.92 -0.73
C ALA A 274 7.52 24.91 0.70
N GLY A 275 7.21 23.86 1.45
CA GLY A 275 7.82 23.61 2.78
C GLY A 275 9.29 23.24 2.67
N ALA A 276 9.63 22.37 1.74
CA ALA A 276 10.99 21.88 1.50
C ALA A 276 11.94 22.99 1.07
N TRP A 277 11.48 23.92 0.23
CA TRP A 277 12.25 25.09 -0.25
C TRP A 277 12.85 25.94 0.87
N ARG A 278 12.19 25.96 2.02
CA ARG A 278 12.59 26.76 3.21
C ARG A 278 13.25 25.91 4.31
N SER A 279 13.60 24.68 4.01
CA SER A 279 14.03 23.71 5.00
C SER A 279 15.33 23.01 4.58
N HIS A 280 16.14 22.61 5.57
CA HIS A 280 17.31 21.76 5.32
C HIS A 280 16.87 20.30 5.33
N ILE A 281 16.81 19.68 4.13
CA ILE A 281 16.40 18.29 3.99
C ILE A 281 17.60 17.38 4.20
N ALA A 282 17.53 16.54 5.24
CA ALA A 282 18.48 15.46 5.43
C ALA A 282 18.12 14.28 4.51
N LEU A 283 19.02 13.92 3.58
CA LEU A 283 18.83 12.78 2.66
C LEU A 283 19.05 11.45 3.37
N ARG A 284 18.12 11.07 4.22
CA ARG A 284 18.05 9.74 4.82
C ARG A 284 17.33 8.76 3.89
N VAL A 285 17.52 7.45 4.10
CA VAL A 285 16.90 6.43 3.24
C VAL A 285 15.37 6.63 3.08
N PRO A 286 14.57 6.85 4.14
CA PRO A 286 13.13 7.13 3.95
C PRO A 286 12.88 8.36 3.09
N MET A 287 13.70 9.42 3.23
CA MET A 287 13.56 10.65 2.44
C MET A 287 13.84 10.42 0.96
N LEU A 288 14.79 9.53 0.59
CA LEU A 288 15.03 9.17 -0.81
C LEU A 288 13.77 8.53 -1.42
N TRP A 289 13.14 7.61 -0.70
CA TRP A 289 11.88 6.98 -1.13
C TRP A 289 10.72 7.96 -1.22
N ALA A 290 10.64 8.92 -0.28
CA ALA A 290 9.63 9.99 -0.31
C ALA A 290 9.80 10.89 -1.55
N LEU A 291 11.03 11.28 -1.88
CA LEU A 291 11.34 12.03 -3.11
C LEU A 291 11.03 11.23 -4.36
N GLY A 292 11.37 9.94 -4.38
CA GLY A 292 11.03 9.02 -5.47
C GLY A 292 9.52 8.92 -5.67
N PHE A 293 8.74 8.80 -4.60
CA PHE A 293 7.27 8.82 -4.66
C PHE A 293 6.76 10.11 -5.32
N LEU A 294 7.24 11.28 -4.90
CA LEU A 294 6.83 12.55 -5.47
C LEU A 294 7.16 12.65 -6.97
N VAL A 295 8.36 12.21 -7.38
CA VAL A 295 8.76 12.19 -8.79
C VAL A 295 7.84 11.28 -9.60
N VAL A 296 7.57 10.07 -9.14
CA VAL A 296 6.73 9.09 -9.84
C VAL A 296 5.28 9.59 -9.95
N VAL A 297 4.75 10.19 -8.91
CA VAL A 297 3.41 10.79 -8.93
C VAL A 297 3.38 11.98 -9.89
N CYS A 298 4.38 12.87 -9.87
CA CYS A 298 4.46 14.01 -10.81
C CYS A 298 4.55 13.55 -12.26
N THR A 299 5.36 12.53 -12.56
CA THR A 299 5.44 11.98 -13.93
C THR A 299 4.13 11.35 -14.38
N GLY A 300 3.38 10.73 -13.47
CA GLY A 300 2.03 10.24 -13.72
C GLY A 300 1.08 11.33 -14.18
N TRP A 301 1.16 12.52 -13.58
CA TRP A 301 0.32 13.65 -14.00
C TRP A 301 0.67 14.18 -15.38
N VAL A 302 1.97 14.31 -15.68
CA VAL A 302 2.43 14.71 -17.00
C VAL A 302 1.94 13.72 -18.06
N SER A 303 2.04 12.43 -17.80
CA SER A 303 1.54 11.38 -18.67
C SER A 303 0.03 11.48 -18.94
N GLN A 304 -0.76 11.86 -17.92
CA GLN A 304 -2.19 12.04 -18.09
C GLN A 304 -2.52 13.24 -19.02
N PHE A 305 -1.80 14.36 -18.89
CA PHE A 305 -2.01 15.54 -19.75
C PHE A 305 -1.60 15.28 -21.20
N VAL A 306 -0.60 14.43 -21.42
CA VAL A 306 -0.10 14.10 -22.76
C VAL A 306 -0.90 12.94 -23.39
N GLN A 307 -1.93 12.41 -22.71
CA GLN A 307 -2.72 11.24 -23.10
C GLN A 307 -1.86 9.98 -23.32
N ALA A 308 -0.73 9.89 -22.66
CA ALA A 308 0.10 8.71 -22.68
C ALA A 308 -0.49 7.62 -21.76
N GLU A 309 -0.49 6.38 -22.20
CA GLU A 309 -1.04 5.21 -21.47
C GLU A 309 -0.29 4.87 -20.16
N GLY A 310 0.73 5.66 -19.81
CA GLY A 310 1.62 5.42 -18.67
C GLY A 310 1.07 5.78 -17.28
N LEU A 311 -0.14 6.37 -17.15
CA LEU A 311 -0.65 6.83 -15.86
C LEU A 311 -0.87 5.72 -14.86
N HIS A 312 -1.43 4.59 -15.29
CA HIS A 312 -1.65 3.43 -14.40
C HIS A 312 -0.33 2.87 -13.86
N SER A 313 0.70 2.78 -14.71
CA SER A 313 2.01 2.30 -14.28
C SER A 313 2.68 3.26 -13.28
N ALA A 314 2.55 4.57 -13.46
CA ALA A 314 3.13 5.56 -12.54
C ALA A 314 2.48 5.50 -11.14
N LEU A 315 1.16 5.32 -11.05
CA LEU A 315 0.48 5.14 -9.76
C LEU A 315 0.85 3.81 -9.09
N GLN A 316 1.02 2.74 -9.86
CA GLN A 316 1.43 1.43 -9.33
C GLN A 316 2.86 1.49 -8.77
N PHE A 317 3.80 2.10 -9.49
CA PHE A 317 5.16 2.31 -8.98
C PHE A 317 5.18 3.25 -7.78
N GLY A 318 4.34 4.29 -7.77
CA GLY A 318 4.16 5.16 -6.61
C GLY A 318 3.82 4.39 -5.34
N THR A 319 2.99 3.34 -5.45
CA THR A 319 2.69 2.44 -4.32
C THR A 319 3.97 1.81 -3.75
N LEU A 320 4.85 1.28 -4.60
CA LEU A 320 6.09 0.63 -4.15
C LEU A 320 7.01 1.64 -3.43
N PHE A 321 7.14 2.85 -3.97
CA PHE A 321 7.91 3.91 -3.31
C PHE A 321 7.32 4.29 -1.95
N ALA A 322 5.99 4.39 -1.84
CA ALA A 322 5.31 4.65 -0.57
C ALA A 322 5.52 3.51 0.44
N VAL A 323 5.38 2.24 0.01
CA VAL A 323 5.60 1.06 0.86
C VAL A 323 7.03 1.04 1.39
N PHE A 324 8.04 1.20 0.55
CA PHE A 324 9.43 1.19 1.00
C PHE A 324 9.78 2.42 1.84
N CYS A 325 9.24 3.59 1.52
CA CYS A 325 9.36 4.77 2.38
C CYS A 325 8.85 4.46 3.80
N GLY A 326 7.63 3.94 3.89
CA GLY A 326 7.00 3.58 5.16
C GLY A 326 7.76 2.49 5.93
N LEU A 327 8.22 1.44 5.24
CA LEU A 327 8.97 0.36 5.87
C LEU A 327 10.29 0.83 6.48
N TYR A 328 11.08 1.63 5.75
CA TYR A 328 12.34 2.16 6.26
C TYR A 328 12.13 3.22 7.35
N LEU A 329 11.08 4.04 7.26
CA LEU A 329 10.72 5.00 8.29
C LEU A 329 10.28 4.27 9.57
N TRP A 330 9.34 3.33 9.43
CA TRP A 330 8.84 2.55 10.55
C TRP A 330 9.95 1.72 11.21
N ARG A 331 10.77 1.02 10.41
CA ARG A 331 11.84 0.17 10.93
C ARG A 331 12.94 0.98 11.60
N GLY A 332 13.42 2.05 10.95
CA GLY A 332 14.57 2.83 11.40
C GLY A 332 14.25 3.87 12.44
N GLU A 333 13.15 4.60 12.29
CA GLU A 333 12.85 5.77 13.13
C GLU A 333 11.79 5.47 14.19
N VAL A 334 10.73 4.72 13.85
CA VAL A 334 9.66 4.39 14.80
C VAL A 334 10.06 3.24 15.73
N CYS A 335 10.69 2.19 15.19
CA CYS A 335 11.13 1.03 15.99
C CYS A 335 12.56 1.13 16.48
N ASP A 336 13.31 2.15 16.09
CA ASP A 336 14.74 2.33 16.38
C ASP A 336 15.56 1.06 16.09
N ARG A 337 15.33 0.45 14.93
CA ARG A 337 16.00 -0.78 14.50
C ARG A 337 17.02 -0.49 13.42
N TRP A 338 18.23 -1.01 13.61
CA TRP A 338 19.29 -0.87 12.63
C TRP A 338 18.97 -1.64 11.35
N TYR A 339 19.40 -1.10 10.20
CA TYR A 339 19.45 -1.76 8.89
C TYR A 339 20.68 -1.27 8.09
N PRO A 340 21.23 -2.07 7.16
CA PRO A 340 22.40 -1.69 6.36
C PRO A 340 22.01 -0.66 5.30
N LYS A 341 22.49 0.58 5.46
CA LYS A 341 22.17 1.71 4.58
C LYS A 341 22.62 1.48 3.14
N SER A 342 23.74 0.80 2.90
CA SER A 342 24.26 0.49 1.56
C SER A 342 23.27 -0.33 0.73
N PHE A 343 22.73 -1.41 1.30
CA PHE A 343 21.72 -2.22 0.62
C PHE A 343 20.39 -1.46 0.41
N ALA A 344 20.01 -0.63 1.39
CA ALA A 344 18.81 0.19 1.29
C ALA A 344 18.92 1.26 0.18
N VAL A 345 20.10 1.86 0.00
CA VAL A 345 20.38 2.80 -1.10
C VAL A 345 20.47 2.06 -2.44
N ALA A 346 21.16 0.92 -2.50
CA ALA A 346 21.23 0.09 -3.71
C ALA A 346 19.84 -0.35 -4.17
N GLN A 347 18.97 -0.72 -3.22
CA GLN A 347 17.56 -1.03 -3.49
C GLN A 347 16.84 0.17 -4.13
N PHE A 348 16.96 1.36 -3.54
CA PHE A 348 16.34 2.57 -4.08
C PHE A 348 16.81 2.89 -5.50
N VAL A 349 18.13 2.83 -5.74
CA VAL A 349 18.71 3.11 -7.06
C VAL A 349 18.22 2.10 -8.10
N SER A 350 18.22 0.80 -7.77
CA SER A 350 17.74 -0.26 -8.65
C SER A 350 16.25 -0.09 -8.96
N MET A 351 15.42 0.22 -7.95
CA MET A 351 13.99 0.45 -8.14
C MET A 351 13.73 1.68 -9.02
N SER A 352 14.44 2.78 -8.77
CA SER A 352 14.30 4.01 -9.57
C SER A 352 14.70 3.79 -11.03
N ALA A 353 15.81 3.10 -11.27
CA ALA A 353 16.24 2.75 -12.63
C ALA A 353 15.23 1.80 -13.31
N ALA A 354 14.74 0.79 -12.59
CA ALA A 354 13.70 -0.11 -13.09
C ALA A 354 12.44 0.65 -13.51
N THR A 355 11.97 1.59 -12.69
CA THR A 355 10.79 2.40 -12.98
C THR A 355 10.96 3.25 -14.24
N VAL A 356 12.13 3.83 -14.46
CA VAL A 356 12.43 4.61 -15.67
C VAL A 356 12.46 3.72 -16.92
N LEU A 357 13.06 2.52 -16.81
CA LEU A 357 13.13 1.58 -17.93
C LEU A 357 11.79 0.85 -18.21
N ALA A 358 10.84 0.87 -17.28
CA ALA A 358 9.51 0.31 -17.47
C ALA A 358 8.56 1.20 -18.28
N VAL A 359 8.98 2.38 -18.72
CA VAL A 359 8.13 3.31 -19.49
C VAL A 359 7.71 2.64 -20.79
N PRO A 360 6.39 2.61 -21.11
CA PRO A 360 5.88 2.04 -22.36
C PRO A 360 6.49 2.70 -23.59
N GLY A 361 6.73 1.91 -24.64
CA GLY A 361 7.34 2.39 -25.87
C GLY A 361 8.87 2.35 -25.93
N LEU A 362 9.54 2.02 -24.82
CA LEU A 362 10.97 1.73 -24.85
C LEU A 362 11.25 0.34 -25.47
N PRO A 363 12.46 0.15 -26.08
CA PRO A 363 12.86 -1.13 -26.65
C PRO A 363 12.69 -2.30 -25.67
N MET A 364 12.43 -3.50 -26.19
CA MET A 364 12.26 -4.72 -25.38
C MET A 364 13.44 -4.98 -24.43
N LEU A 365 14.67 -4.63 -24.84
CA LEU A 365 15.85 -4.74 -23.97
C LEU A 365 15.70 -3.90 -22.69
N CYS A 366 15.12 -2.70 -22.79
CA CYS A 366 14.86 -1.84 -21.62
C CYS A 366 13.81 -2.49 -20.69
N GLN A 367 12.78 -3.12 -21.25
CA GLN A 367 11.75 -3.81 -20.46
C GLN A 367 12.34 -5.01 -19.69
N VAL A 368 13.17 -5.81 -20.36
CA VAL A 368 13.89 -6.94 -19.72
C VAL A 368 14.85 -6.41 -18.63
N ALA A 369 15.61 -5.35 -18.91
CA ALA A 369 16.50 -4.73 -17.95
C ALA A 369 15.73 -4.16 -16.73
N SER A 370 14.56 -3.57 -16.95
CA SER A 370 13.64 -3.13 -15.92
C SER A 370 13.25 -4.30 -15.00
N GLY A 371 12.82 -5.43 -15.56
CA GLY A 371 12.47 -6.62 -14.79
C GLY A 371 13.65 -7.14 -13.94
N ALA A 372 14.85 -7.19 -14.51
CA ALA A 372 16.06 -7.61 -13.79
C ALA A 372 16.38 -6.66 -12.61
N LEU A 373 16.24 -5.34 -12.81
CA LEU A 373 16.44 -4.34 -11.77
C LEU A 373 15.39 -4.38 -10.68
N PHE A 374 14.13 -4.71 -10.99
CA PHE A 374 13.11 -4.97 -9.97
C PHE A 374 13.47 -6.17 -9.10
N VAL A 375 13.94 -7.27 -9.70
CA VAL A 375 14.41 -8.43 -8.96
C VAL A 375 15.59 -8.06 -8.07
N LEU A 376 16.57 -7.34 -8.60
CA LEU A 376 17.73 -6.87 -7.84
C LEU A 376 17.30 -5.99 -6.66
N SER A 377 16.37 -5.08 -6.87
CA SER A 377 15.80 -4.24 -5.81
C SER A 377 15.15 -5.09 -4.71
N GLY A 378 14.36 -6.09 -5.10
CA GLY A 378 13.75 -7.04 -4.15
C GLY A 378 14.80 -7.82 -3.34
N LEU A 379 15.85 -8.31 -3.99
CA LEU A 379 16.96 -9.01 -3.32
C LEU A 379 17.70 -8.09 -2.33
N CYS A 380 18.01 -6.86 -2.73
CA CYS A 380 18.63 -5.87 -1.83
C CYS A 380 17.74 -5.62 -0.59
N PHE A 381 16.43 -5.54 -0.77
CA PHE A 381 15.48 -5.40 0.33
C PHE A 381 15.51 -6.61 1.28
N LEU A 382 15.43 -7.82 0.73
CA LEU A 382 15.46 -9.05 1.53
C LEU A 382 16.77 -9.17 2.33
N VAL A 383 17.91 -8.85 1.72
CA VAL A 383 19.22 -8.83 2.40
C VAL A 383 19.22 -7.75 3.50
N ALA A 384 18.75 -6.53 3.19
CA ALA A 384 18.71 -5.45 4.17
C ALA A 384 17.84 -5.80 5.38
N MET A 385 16.67 -6.39 5.16
CA MET A 385 15.75 -6.79 6.23
C MET A 385 16.27 -8.03 6.99
N GLY A 386 16.82 -9.03 6.29
CA GLY A 386 17.42 -10.22 6.90
C GLY A 386 18.58 -9.87 7.83
N LEU A 387 19.52 -9.03 7.38
CA LEU A 387 20.61 -8.55 8.21
C LEU A 387 20.13 -7.68 9.39
N SER A 388 19.10 -6.87 9.16
CA SER A 388 18.47 -6.10 10.23
C SER A 388 17.86 -6.99 11.31
N LEU A 389 17.18 -8.05 10.93
CA LEU A 389 16.58 -9.00 11.86
C LEU A 389 17.63 -9.75 12.66
N SER A 390 18.63 -10.34 12.00
CA SER A 390 19.69 -11.14 12.65
C SER A 390 20.50 -10.30 13.66
N ARG A 391 20.91 -9.09 13.30
CA ARG A 391 21.67 -8.22 14.19
C ARG A 391 20.88 -7.74 15.40
N ASN A 392 19.61 -7.34 15.19
CA ASN A 392 18.79 -6.90 16.31
C ASN A 392 18.48 -8.05 17.30
N THR A 393 18.35 -9.29 16.81
CA THR A 393 18.17 -10.47 17.66
C THR A 393 19.42 -10.76 18.47
N SER A 394 20.62 -10.68 17.89
CA SER A 394 21.88 -10.87 18.59
C SER A 394 22.11 -9.81 19.68
N MET A 395 21.79 -8.55 19.41
CA MET A 395 21.89 -7.46 20.39
C MET A 395 20.95 -7.68 21.59
N GLN A 396 19.72 -8.13 21.35
CA GLN A 396 18.77 -8.44 22.43
C GLN A 396 19.24 -9.64 23.26
N ALA A 397 19.81 -10.67 22.64
CA ALA A 397 20.36 -11.82 23.35
C ALA A 397 21.53 -11.42 24.28
N VAL A 398 22.42 -10.56 23.81
CA VAL A 398 23.55 -10.03 24.61
C VAL A 398 23.06 -9.17 25.78
N GLN A 399 22.07 -8.31 25.57
CA GLN A 399 21.46 -7.51 26.64
C GLN A 399 20.74 -8.37 27.66
N GLY A 400 20.01 -9.41 27.22
CA GLY A 400 19.34 -10.37 28.09
C GLY A 400 20.32 -11.12 28.99
N GLN A 401 21.46 -11.56 28.44
CA GLN A 401 22.53 -12.21 29.22
C GLN A 401 23.19 -11.26 30.22
N GLY A 402 23.38 -9.99 29.83
CA GLY A 402 23.91 -8.96 30.73
C GLY A 402 23.00 -8.66 31.92
N HIS A 403 21.68 -8.68 31.74
CA HIS A 403 20.71 -8.53 32.84
C HIS A 403 20.66 -9.74 33.77
N THR A 404 20.72 -10.95 33.26
CA THR A 404 20.79 -12.18 34.09
C THR A 404 22.09 -12.29 34.87
N ALA A 405 23.23 -11.92 34.26
CA ALA A 405 24.51 -11.89 34.94
C ALA A 405 24.56 -10.82 36.08
N ARG A 406 23.98 -9.63 35.83
CA ARG A 406 23.85 -8.60 36.90
C ARG A 406 22.91 -9.03 38.03
N ALA A 407 21.79 -9.70 37.73
CA ALA A 407 20.88 -10.20 38.75
C ALA A 407 21.55 -11.27 39.64
N GLN A 408 22.39 -12.13 39.05
CA GLN A 408 23.16 -13.14 39.83
C GLN A 408 24.26 -12.53 40.72
N VAL A 409 24.88 -11.43 40.32
CA VAL A 409 25.91 -10.75 41.12
C VAL A 409 25.29 -9.96 42.28
N VAL A 410 24.04 -9.51 42.19
CA VAL A 410 23.32 -8.79 43.26
C VAL A 410 22.68 -9.77 44.27
N SER A 411 22.59 -11.07 43.94
CA SER A 411 22.04 -12.11 44.82
C SER A 411 23.13 -12.91 45.60
N LEU A 412 24.39 -12.54 45.45
CA LEU A 412 25.55 -13.02 46.27
C LEU A 412 26.00 -11.92 47.24
#